data_eb2567013ee96f7ff4c3aa0c622fd4e6
#
_entry.id   eb2567013ee96f7ff4c3aa0c622fd4e6
#
_cell.length_a   1.000
_cell.length_b   1.000
_cell.length_c   1.000
_cell.angle_alpha   90.00
_cell.angle_beta   90.00
_cell.angle_gamma   90.00
#
_symmetry.space_group_name_H-M   'P 1'
#
loop_
_entity.id
_entity.type
_entity.pdbx_description
1 polymer ?
#
loop_
_entity_poly.entity_id
_entity_poly.type
_entity_poly.pdbx_seq_one_letter_code
_entity_poly.pdbx_strand_id
1 'polypeptide(L)'
;GDNYACSKLPSFTVDGQSYQMSGFGGFKLLGVKPQTEQGKQLVCLALAEYLSNEETQLARFNAVAWGPSNLVAQQSDAVKADAALSALAEQLAYTIPQGQYPTDYWNDAISLGDDVIADKYDNMSDDELMKVLEDFQARQQSYAQ
;
A
#
# COMPACT_ATOMS: atom_id res chain seq x y z
N GLY A 1 23.25 -3.01 4.69
CA GLY A 1 24.39 -2.83 5.59
C GLY A 1 23.90 -2.52 7.00
N ASP A 2 24.77 -2.54 7.97
CA ASP A 2 24.48 -2.51 9.42
C ASP A 2 23.86 -1.18 9.92
N ASN A 3 23.67 -0.21 9.03
CA ASN A 3 23.10 1.11 9.33
C ASN A 3 21.62 1.23 8.91
N TYR A 4 20.95 0.12 8.60
CA TYR A 4 19.55 0.09 8.20
C TYR A 4 18.69 -0.50 9.32
N ALA A 5 17.63 0.21 9.70
CA ALA A 5 16.64 -0.25 10.67
C ALA A 5 15.24 0.13 10.19
N CYS A 6 14.27 -0.69 10.51
CA CYS A 6 12.85 -0.46 10.24
C CYS A 6 12.06 -0.53 11.53
N SER A 7 11.05 0.32 11.64
CA SER A 7 10.06 0.28 12.72
C SER A 7 8.69 0.60 12.15
N LYS A 8 7.63 0.24 12.86
CA LYS A 8 6.30 0.77 12.55
C LYS A 8 6.29 2.30 12.67
N LEU A 9 5.30 2.96 12.09
CA LEU A 9 5.12 4.41 12.18
C LEU A 9 5.05 4.86 13.65
N PRO A 10 5.49 6.08 13.96
CA PRO A 10 5.46 6.60 15.32
C PRO A 10 4.02 6.77 15.83
N SER A 11 3.86 6.82 17.14
CA SER A 11 2.65 7.30 17.79
C SER A 11 2.79 8.79 18.15
N PHE A 12 1.66 9.47 18.32
CA PHE A 12 1.61 10.84 18.79
C PHE A 12 0.58 10.97 19.92
N THR A 13 0.69 12.01 20.73
CA THR A 13 -0.18 12.23 21.88
C THR A 13 -0.94 13.54 21.69
N VAL A 14 -2.28 13.49 21.86
CA VAL A 14 -3.16 14.65 21.88
C VAL A 14 -3.99 14.57 23.15
N ASP A 15 -4.02 15.65 23.92
CA ASP A 15 -4.78 15.75 25.19
C ASP A 15 -4.53 14.57 26.16
N GLY A 16 -3.28 14.10 26.22
CA GLY A 16 -2.87 13.00 27.08
C GLY A 16 -3.24 11.60 26.56
N GLN A 17 -3.89 11.50 25.42
CA GLN A 17 -4.20 10.23 24.76
C GLN A 17 -3.22 9.94 23.61
N SER A 18 -2.67 8.72 23.60
CA SER A 18 -1.75 8.26 22.55
C SER A 18 -2.49 7.66 21.36
N TYR A 19 -2.08 8.04 20.18
CA TYR A 19 -2.61 7.56 18.90
C TYR A 19 -1.47 7.00 18.06
N GLN A 20 -1.68 5.80 17.48
CA GLN A 20 -0.75 5.20 16.53
C GLN A 20 -1.05 5.74 15.13
N MET A 21 -0.02 6.20 14.43
CA MET A 21 -0.18 6.61 13.02
C MET A 21 -0.56 5.41 12.15
N SER A 22 -1.53 5.63 11.27
CA SER A 22 -1.97 4.66 10.28
C SER A 22 -1.26 4.89 8.94
N GLY A 23 -1.01 3.80 8.22
CA GLY A 23 -0.58 3.83 6.83
C GLY A 23 -1.67 3.28 5.90
N PHE A 24 -1.52 3.46 4.60
CA PHE A 24 -2.35 2.79 3.61
C PHE A 24 -1.80 1.40 3.29
N GLY A 25 -2.68 0.39 3.29
CA GLY A 25 -2.38 -0.96 2.81
C GLY A 25 -2.86 -1.15 1.38
N GLY A 26 -1.93 -1.38 0.45
CA GLY A 26 -2.24 -1.81 -0.90
C GLY A 26 -1.90 -3.28 -1.08
N PHE A 27 -2.72 -3.99 -1.87
CA PHE A 27 -2.54 -5.41 -2.13
C PHE A 27 -2.51 -5.65 -3.64
N LYS A 28 -1.65 -6.58 -4.07
CA LYS A 28 -1.67 -7.11 -5.42
C LYS A 28 -2.38 -8.45 -5.39
N LEU A 29 -3.42 -8.59 -6.20
CA LEU A 29 -4.25 -9.79 -6.23
C LEU A 29 -3.97 -10.59 -7.51
N LEU A 30 -3.99 -11.92 -7.39
CA LEU A 30 -4.04 -12.83 -8.53
C LEU A 30 -5.51 -13.12 -8.81
N GLY A 31 -5.98 -12.72 -9.99
CA GLY A 31 -7.34 -13.00 -10.46
C GLY A 31 -7.31 -14.04 -11.57
N VAL A 32 -8.21 -15.01 -11.50
CA VAL A 32 -8.45 -15.97 -12.59
C VAL A 32 -9.68 -15.53 -13.37
N LYS A 33 -9.48 -15.14 -14.64
CA LYS A 33 -10.58 -14.82 -15.53
C LYS A 33 -11.40 -16.09 -15.79
N PRO A 34 -12.74 -16.05 -15.66
CA PRO A 34 -13.61 -17.19 -16.00
C PRO A 34 -13.35 -17.71 -17.41
N GLN A 35 -13.20 -19.02 -17.55
CA GLN A 35 -12.99 -19.70 -18.81
C GLN A 35 -14.24 -20.45 -19.21
N THR A 36 -14.54 -20.52 -20.50
CA THR A 36 -15.66 -21.31 -21.05
C THR A 36 -15.38 -22.80 -21.03
N GLU A 37 -14.12 -23.20 -21.12
CA GLU A 37 -13.68 -24.60 -21.07
C GLU A 37 -13.28 -24.96 -19.63
N GLN A 38 -13.93 -25.94 -19.06
CA GLN A 38 -13.70 -26.40 -17.68
C GLN A 38 -12.23 -26.81 -17.45
N GLY A 39 -11.60 -27.48 -18.42
CA GLY A 39 -10.20 -27.89 -18.32
C GLY A 39 -9.24 -26.68 -18.19
N LYS A 40 -9.46 -25.63 -18.98
CA LYS A 40 -8.70 -24.38 -18.86
C LYS A 40 -8.93 -23.68 -17.54
N GLN A 41 -10.18 -23.64 -17.08
CA GLN A 41 -10.52 -23.05 -15.77
C GLN A 41 -9.75 -23.72 -14.65
N LEU A 42 -9.71 -25.06 -14.62
CA LEU A 42 -8.97 -25.83 -13.61
C LEU A 42 -7.47 -25.57 -13.66
N VAL A 43 -6.87 -25.50 -14.84
CA VAL A 43 -5.44 -25.19 -15.01
C VAL A 43 -5.14 -23.76 -14.51
N CYS A 44 -5.97 -22.78 -14.82
CA CYS A 44 -5.79 -21.39 -14.34
C CYS A 44 -5.89 -21.32 -12.81
N LEU A 45 -6.84 -22.03 -12.21
CA LEU A 45 -6.97 -22.09 -10.74
C LEU A 45 -5.77 -22.76 -10.09
N ALA A 46 -5.31 -23.90 -10.64
CA ALA A 46 -4.11 -24.60 -10.16
C ALA A 46 -2.85 -23.71 -10.26
N LEU A 47 -2.71 -22.95 -11.34
CA LEU A 47 -1.61 -21.98 -11.48
C LEU A 47 -1.70 -20.87 -10.43
N ALA A 48 -2.88 -20.31 -10.18
CA ALA A 48 -3.05 -19.28 -9.17
C ALA A 48 -2.73 -19.82 -7.76
N GLU A 49 -3.18 -21.03 -7.44
CA GLU A 49 -2.83 -21.73 -6.21
C GLU A 49 -1.32 -21.95 -6.07
N TYR A 50 -0.68 -22.46 -7.12
CA TYR A 50 0.78 -22.67 -7.16
C TYR A 50 1.55 -21.38 -6.91
N LEU A 51 1.16 -20.26 -7.55
CA LEU A 51 1.81 -18.96 -7.39
C LEU A 51 1.59 -18.31 -6.02
N SER A 52 0.58 -18.75 -5.28
CA SER A 52 0.22 -18.21 -3.95
C SER A 52 0.48 -19.19 -2.80
N ASN A 53 0.97 -20.41 -3.09
CA ASN A 53 1.30 -21.38 -2.06
C ASN A 53 2.55 -20.98 -1.25
N GLU A 54 2.78 -21.68 -0.14
CA GLU A 54 3.90 -21.44 0.77
C GLU A 54 5.25 -21.54 0.06
N GLU A 55 5.49 -22.64 -0.66
CA GLU A 55 6.76 -22.94 -1.31
C GLU A 55 7.17 -21.86 -2.32
N THR A 56 6.26 -21.52 -3.23
CA THR A 56 6.51 -20.50 -4.27
C THR A 56 6.71 -19.11 -3.67
N GLN A 57 5.95 -18.75 -2.63
CA GLN A 57 6.11 -17.47 -1.97
C GLN A 57 7.41 -17.36 -1.17
N LEU A 58 7.87 -18.43 -0.53
CA LEU A 58 9.18 -18.49 0.12
C LEU A 58 10.32 -18.45 -0.90
N ALA A 59 10.19 -19.16 -2.02
CA ALA A 59 11.17 -19.10 -3.10
C ALA A 59 11.31 -17.68 -3.65
N ARG A 60 10.19 -16.96 -3.84
CA ARG A 60 10.18 -15.56 -4.28
C ARG A 60 10.78 -14.63 -3.22
N PHE A 61 10.45 -14.81 -1.94
CA PHE A 61 11.06 -14.06 -0.86
C PHE A 61 12.58 -14.21 -0.86
N ASN A 62 13.08 -15.44 -0.96
CA ASN A 62 14.51 -15.71 -0.98
C ASN A 62 15.23 -15.13 -2.22
N ALA A 63 14.53 -15.02 -3.36
CA ALA A 63 15.11 -14.49 -4.59
C ALA A 63 15.11 -12.96 -4.66
N VAL A 64 14.06 -12.29 -4.18
CA VAL A 64 13.82 -10.84 -4.40
C VAL A 64 13.34 -10.11 -3.16
N ALA A 65 13.35 -10.71 -1.99
CA ALA A 65 12.92 -10.16 -0.70
C ALA A 65 11.46 -9.64 -0.68
N TRP A 66 10.58 -10.18 -1.53
CA TRP A 66 9.15 -9.85 -1.50
C TRP A 66 8.46 -10.61 -0.39
N GLY A 67 7.87 -9.88 0.55
CA GLY A 67 7.17 -10.45 1.68
C GLY A 67 6.01 -11.35 1.25
N PRO A 68 5.89 -12.57 1.80
CA PRO A 68 4.81 -13.48 1.47
C PRO A 68 3.49 -13.03 2.07
N SER A 69 2.39 -13.22 1.31
CA SER A 69 1.02 -13.08 1.82
C SER A 69 0.48 -14.39 2.43
N ASN A 70 1.10 -15.51 2.11
CA ASN A 70 0.76 -16.81 2.69
C ASN A 70 1.08 -16.84 4.18
N LEU A 71 0.09 -17.17 5.03
CA LEU A 71 0.21 -17.11 6.49
C LEU A 71 1.24 -18.09 7.04
N VAL A 72 1.42 -19.25 6.40
CA VAL A 72 2.42 -20.25 6.81
C VAL A 72 3.82 -19.75 6.44
N ALA A 73 3.99 -19.24 5.23
CA ALA A 73 5.26 -18.67 4.78
C ALA A 73 5.72 -17.49 5.67
N GLN A 74 4.81 -16.65 6.16
CA GLN A 74 5.11 -15.56 7.11
C GLN A 74 5.70 -16.06 8.43
N GLN A 75 5.46 -17.32 8.81
CA GLN A 75 5.97 -17.88 10.05
C GLN A 75 7.40 -18.43 9.92
N SER A 76 7.97 -18.48 8.72
CA SER A 76 9.35 -18.93 8.54
C SER A 76 10.35 -18.02 9.27
N ASP A 77 11.44 -18.61 9.77
CA ASP A 77 12.47 -17.86 10.51
C ASP A 77 13.13 -16.79 9.63
N ALA A 78 13.31 -17.07 8.35
CA ALA A 78 13.91 -16.13 7.39
C ALA A 78 13.04 -14.88 7.19
N VAL A 79 11.72 -15.02 7.10
CA VAL A 79 10.78 -13.90 6.97
C VAL A 79 10.72 -13.10 8.27
N LYS A 80 10.66 -13.77 9.41
CA LYS A 80 10.66 -13.10 10.73
C LYS A 80 11.95 -12.37 11.05
N ALA A 81 13.07 -12.82 10.53
CA ALA A 81 14.37 -12.18 10.70
C ALA A 81 14.55 -10.93 9.83
N ASP A 82 13.70 -10.74 8.81
CA ASP A 82 13.75 -9.54 7.96
C ASP A 82 13.20 -8.33 8.72
N ALA A 83 14.06 -7.31 8.92
CA ALA A 83 13.70 -6.14 9.72
C ALA A 83 12.54 -5.32 9.11
N ALA A 84 12.46 -5.23 7.78
CA ALA A 84 11.41 -4.49 7.10
C ALA A 84 10.06 -5.21 7.20
N LEU A 85 10.06 -6.54 7.01
CA LEU A 85 8.85 -7.35 7.11
C LEU A 85 8.35 -7.46 8.56
N SER A 86 9.25 -7.50 9.53
CA SER A 86 8.89 -7.47 10.95
C SER A 86 8.20 -6.15 11.31
N ALA A 87 8.77 -5.01 10.92
CA ALA A 87 8.17 -3.69 11.13
C ALA A 87 6.83 -3.54 10.40
N LEU A 88 6.71 -4.07 9.17
CA LEU A 88 5.47 -4.09 8.42
C LEU A 88 4.39 -4.92 9.13
N ALA A 89 4.74 -6.09 9.68
CA ALA A 89 3.80 -6.92 10.43
C ALA A 89 3.23 -6.19 11.65
N GLU A 90 4.06 -5.43 12.38
CA GLU A 90 3.60 -4.59 13.49
C GLU A 90 2.69 -3.43 13.02
N GLN A 91 2.95 -2.86 11.83
CA GLN A 91 2.16 -1.77 11.27
C GLN A 91 0.81 -2.23 10.72
N LEU A 92 0.68 -3.48 10.26
CA LEU A 92 -0.54 -3.98 9.62
C LEU A 92 -1.80 -3.83 10.48
N ALA A 93 -1.68 -3.93 11.80
CA ALA A 93 -2.80 -3.72 12.73
C ALA A 93 -3.37 -2.29 12.68
N TYR A 94 -2.60 -1.34 12.17
CA TYR A 94 -2.94 0.09 12.07
C TYR A 94 -3.06 0.55 10.62
N THR A 95 -3.16 -0.38 9.68
CA THR A 95 -3.23 -0.08 8.27
C THR A 95 -4.67 0.08 7.83
N ILE A 96 -4.94 1.14 7.08
CA ILE A 96 -6.23 1.40 6.45
C ILE A 96 -6.16 0.85 5.02
N PRO A 97 -7.06 -0.05 4.60
CA PRO A 97 -7.09 -0.50 3.22
C PRO A 97 -7.26 0.67 2.26
N GLN A 98 -6.42 0.72 1.25
CA GLN A 98 -6.53 1.71 0.20
C GLN A 98 -7.83 1.47 -0.58
N GLY A 99 -8.70 2.49 -0.65
CA GLY A 99 -9.91 2.45 -1.46
C GLY A 99 -9.60 2.37 -2.96
N GLN A 100 -10.61 2.06 -3.75
CA GLN A 100 -10.51 2.19 -5.20
C GLN A 100 -10.80 3.64 -5.58
N TYR A 101 -9.77 4.31 -6.11
CA TYR A 101 -9.87 5.67 -6.61
C TYR A 101 -9.72 5.66 -8.12
N PRO A 102 -10.44 6.52 -8.85
CA PRO A 102 -10.23 6.72 -10.29
C PRO A 102 -8.78 7.11 -10.60
N THR A 103 -8.30 6.77 -11.79
CA THR A 103 -6.93 7.13 -12.23
C THR A 103 -6.69 8.64 -12.14
N ASP A 104 -7.71 9.45 -12.43
CA ASP A 104 -7.63 10.91 -12.41
C ASP A 104 -7.36 11.47 -11.01
N TYR A 105 -7.81 10.80 -9.95
CA TYR A 105 -7.40 11.16 -8.58
C TYR A 105 -5.87 11.18 -8.43
N TRP A 106 -5.21 10.13 -8.89
CA TRP A 106 -3.75 10.04 -8.76
C TRP A 106 -3.02 11.05 -9.63
N ASN A 107 -3.53 11.35 -10.82
CA ASN A 107 -2.97 12.37 -11.70
C ASN A 107 -3.05 13.76 -11.06
N ASP A 108 -4.18 14.11 -10.48
CA ASP A 108 -4.37 15.38 -9.76
C ASP A 108 -3.48 15.46 -8.50
N ALA A 109 -3.40 14.36 -7.73
CA ALA A 109 -2.55 14.31 -6.53
C ALA A 109 -1.06 14.46 -6.87
N ILE A 110 -0.59 13.83 -7.95
CA ILE A 110 0.78 13.99 -8.46
C ILE A 110 0.99 15.43 -8.89
N SER A 111 0.08 16.02 -9.67
CA SER A 111 0.20 17.42 -10.13
C SER A 111 0.26 18.40 -8.96
N LEU A 112 -0.56 18.20 -7.92
CA LEU A 112 -0.51 19.01 -6.70
C LEU A 112 0.85 18.86 -6.00
N GLY A 113 1.37 17.64 -5.89
CA GLY A 113 2.68 17.36 -5.31
C GLY A 113 3.83 18.01 -6.11
N ASP A 114 3.78 17.94 -7.44
CA ASP A 114 4.76 18.59 -8.31
C ASP A 114 4.74 20.11 -8.17
N ASP A 115 3.56 20.71 -8.04
CA ASP A 115 3.39 22.14 -7.80
C ASP A 115 3.99 22.57 -6.44
N VAL A 116 3.87 21.73 -5.40
CA VAL A 116 4.52 21.95 -4.09
C VAL A 116 6.05 21.89 -4.21
N ILE A 117 6.57 20.88 -4.91
CA ILE A 117 8.01 20.70 -5.10
C ILE A 117 8.61 21.84 -5.93
N ALA A 118 7.83 22.44 -6.83
CA ALA A 118 8.22 23.57 -7.65
C ALA A 118 8.06 24.93 -6.95
N ASP A 119 7.83 24.95 -5.64
CA ASP A 119 7.67 26.17 -4.82
C ASP A 119 6.55 27.11 -5.30
N LYS A 120 5.58 26.56 -6.05
CA LYS A 120 4.50 27.34 -6.67
C LYS A 120 3.60 28.05 -5.65
N TYR A 121 3.54 27.54 -4.45
CA TYR A 121 2.66 28.00 -3.38
C TYR A 121 3.36 28.83 -2.30
N ASP A 122 4.67 29.01 -2.36
CA ASP A 122 5.51 29.62 -1.31
C ASP A 122 5.14 31.07 -0.94
N ASN A 123 4.56 31.82 -1.88
CA ASN A 123 4.16 33.19 -1.67
C ASN A 123 2.65 33.41 -1.60
N MET A 124 1.87 32.34 -1.48
CA MET A 124 0.43 32.39 -1.35
C MET A 124 0.02 32.64 0.10
N SER A 125 -1.05 33.40 0.29
CA SER A 125 -1.72 33.53 1.58
C SER A 125 -2.46 32.25 1.97
N ASP A 126 -2.82 32.10 3.24
CA ASP A 126 -3.60 30.97 3.72
C ASP A 126 -4.94 30.83 2.99
N ASP A 127 -5.60 31.93 2.65
CA ASP A 127 -6.86 31.94 1.91
C ASP A 127 -6.68 31.43 0.47
N GLU A 128 -5.58 31.77 -0.19
CA GLU A 128 -5.24 31.28 -1.52
C GLU A 128 -4.89 29.78 -1.49
N LEU A 129 -4.15 29.33 -0.47
CA LEU A 129 -3.85 27.92 -0.27
C LEU A 129 -5.13 27.10 0.01
N MET A 130 -6.02 27.61 0.85
CA MET A 130 -7.31 26.98 1.11
C MET A 130 -8.10 26.79 -0.19
N LYS A 131 -8.11 27.80 -1.05
CA LYS A 131 -8.79 27.71 -2.35
C LYS A 131 -8.19 26.63 -3.25
N VAL A 132 -6.87 26.45 -3.28
CA VAL A 132 -6.21 25.35 -4.02
C VAL A 132 -6.70 24.01 -3.52
N LEU A 133 -6.83 23.82 -2.20
CA LEU A 133 -7.31 22.58 -1.59
C LEU A 133 -8.80 22.34 -1.86
N GLU A 134 -9.61 23.38 -1.81
CA GLU A 134 -11.05 23.32 -2.13
C GLU A 134 -11.27 22.95 -3.61
N ASP A 135 -10.50 23.54 -4.53
CA ASP A 135 -10.54 23.21 -5.95
C ASP A 135 -10.09 21.77 -6.21
N PHE A 136 -9.06 21.30 -5.50
CA PHE A 136 -8.65 19.89 -5.54
C PHE A 136 -9.77 18.97 -5.05
N GLN A 137 -10.36 19.28 -3.89
CA GLN A 137 -11.47 18.50 -3.33
C GLN A 137 -12.68 18.45 -4.27
N ALA A 138 -13.04 19.58 -4.89
CA ALA A 138 -14.15 19.64 -5.82
C ALA A 138 -13.92 18.76 -7.05
N ARG A 139 -12.70 18.75 -7.59
CA ARG A 139 -12.33 17.82 -8.69
C ARG A 139 -12.47 16.37 -8.25
N GLN A 140 -11.98 16.00 -7.05
CA GLN A 140 -12.08 14.63 -6.55
C GLN A 140 -13.54 14.18 -6.38
N GLN A 141 -14.39 15.07 -5.90
CA GLN A 141 -15.83 14.79 -5.77
C GLN A 141 -16.49 14.55 -7.13
N SER A 142 -16.03 15.21 -8.20
CA SER A 142 -16.57 14.99 -9.55
C SER A 142 -16.26 13.61 -10.12
N TYR A 143 -15.19 12.96 -9.67
CA TYR A 143 -14.82 11.60 -10.10
C TYR A 143 -15.60 10.50 -9.36
N ALA A 144 -16.25 10.83 -8.26
CA ALA A 144 -17.02 9.89 -7.44
C ALA A 144 -18.47 9.69 -7.94
N GLN A 145 -18.87 10.37 -9.02
CA GLN A 145 -20.18 10.27 -9.67
C GLN A 145 -20.12 9.28 -10.84
#